data_01beef7315a073c4b84d7a9b88457558
#
_entry.id   01beef7315a073c4b84d7a9b88457558
#
_cell.length_a   1.000
_cell.length_b   1.000
_cell.length_c   1.000
_cell.angle_alpha   90.00
_cell.angle_beta   90.00
_cell.angle_gamma   90.00
#
_symmetry.space_group_name_H-M   'P 1'
#
loop_
_entity.id
_entity.type
_entity.pdbx_description
1 polymer ?
#
loop_
_entity_poly.entity_id
_entity_poly.type
_entity_poly.pdbx_seq_one_letter_code
_entity_poly.pdbx_strand_id
1 'polypeptide(L)'
;MNDKQTILTLLLPKAVLKAMTPEAERAVPDGMIESGLISIRQFPFRVGRESRGAIVDGEFQRTERPRFGNRKPDNDLYLIDAGPLLHISREHFQIESTAEGYLLVDRGSACGTTVCGIRVGGSDTGGSAPLRDGDTIGIGTESTPYRFTFISGLISDSR
;
A
#
# COMPACT_ATOMS: atom_id res chain seq x y z
N MET A 1 31.72 3.78 -6.98
CA MET A 1 30.48 3.67 -7.79
C MET A 1 30.70 4.47 -9.06
N ASN A 2 30.47 3.88 -10.23
CA ASN A 2 30.58 4.61 -11.49
C ASN A 2 29.28 5.36 -11.81
N ASP A 3 29.32 6.19 -12.84
CA ASP A 3 28.17 7.03 -13.21
C ASP A 3 26.93 6.23 -13.57
N LYS A 4 27.09 5.09 -14.25
CA LYS A 4 25.96 4.23 -14.61
C LYS A 4 25.27 3.68 -13.37
N GLN A 5 26.03 3.23 -12.39
CA GLN A 5 25.47 2.74 -11.11
C GLN A 5 24.79 3.85 -10.33
N THR A 6 25.39 5.04 -10.33
CA THR A 6 24.79 6.20 -9.69
C THR A 6 23.45 6.57 -10.35
N ILE A 7 23.40 6.61 -11.67
CA ILE A 7 22.19 6.90 -12.43
C ILE A 7 21.10 5.85 -12.14
N LEU A 8 21.43 4.57 -12.15
CA LEU A 8 20.49 3.50 -11.83
C LEU A 8 19.96 3.64 -10.40
N THR A 9 20.82 3.93 -9.44
CA THR A 9 20.43 4.12 -8.05
C THR A 9 19.44 5.29 -7.88
N LEU A 10 19.65 6.37 -8.64
CA LEU A 10 18.77 7.54 -8.60
C LEU A 10 17.41 7.28 -9.29
N LEU A 11 17.40 6.49 -10.35
CA LEU A 11 16.21 6.25 -11.16
C LEU A 11 15.35 5.08 -10.69
N LEU A 12 15.96 4.04 -10.10
CA LEU A 12 15.25 2.87 -9.65
C LEU A 12 14.51 3.13 -8.33
N PRO A 13 13.29 2.63 -8.18
CA PRO A 13 12.62 2.62 -6.89
C PRO A 13 13.36 1.68 -5.92
N LYS A 14 13.13 1.86 -4.62
CA LYS A 14 13.70 0.97 -3.59
C LYS A 14 13.00 -0.39 -3.58
N ALA A 15 11.72 -0.40 -3.87
CA ALA A 15 10.89 -1.60 -3.97
C ALA A 15 9.68 -1.28 -4.84
N VAL A 16 8.88 -2.30 -5.13
CA VAL A 16 7.71 -2.19 -5.99
C VAL A 16 6.57 -3.03 -5.41
N LEU A 17 5.35 -2.53 -5.52
CA LEU A 17 4.15 -3.34 -5.37
C LEU A 17 3.60 -3.66 -6.75
N LYS A 18 3.33 -4.94 -7.01
CA LYS A 18 2.68 -5.39 -8.24
C LYS A 18 1.23 -5.72 -7.95
N ALA A 19 0.31 -5.10 -8.66
CA ALA A 19 -1.11 -5.44 -8.56
C ALA A 19 -1.34 -6.83 -9.13
N MET A 20 -1.98 -7.72 -8.36
CA MET A 20 -2.19 -9.13 -8.70
C MET A 20 -3.61 -9.42 -9.19
N THR A 21 -4.51 -8.47 -9.04
CA THR A 21 -5.91 -8.62 -9.45
C THR A 21 -6.36 -7.40 -10.23
N PRO A 22 -7.37 -7.53 -11.10
CA PRO A 22 -7.93 -6.36 -11.77
C PRO A 22 -8.47 -5.31 -10.79
N GLU A 23 -9.04 -5.75 -9.68
CA GLU A 23 -9.55 -4.85 -8.65
C GLU A 23 -8.44 -4.06 -7.99
N ALA A 24 -7.32 -4.71 -7.69
CA ALA A 24 -6.14 -4.03 -7.13
C ALA A 24 -5.59 -2.99 -8.12
N GLU A 25 -5.50 -3.34 -9.39
CA GLU A 25 -5.01 -2.42 -10.43
C GLU A 25 -5.94 -1.20 -10.56
N ARG A 26 -7.24 -1.42 -10.59
CA ARG A 26 -8.23 -0.33 -10.69
C ARG A 26 -8.29 0.55 -9.44
N ALA A 27 -7.90 0.00 -8.28
CA ALA A 27 -7.89 0.76 -7.04
C ALA A 27 -6.80 1.83 -6.98
N VAL A 28 -5.75 1.69 -7.78
CA VAL A 28 -4.62 2.62 -7.79
C VAL A 28 -4.94 3.82 -8.67
N PRO A 29 -4.75 5.07 -8.17
CA PRO A 29 -4.97 6.26 -8.98
C PRO A 29 -4.08 6.27 -10.22
N ASP A 30 -4.62 6.83 -11.32
CA ASP A 30 -3.85 7.03 -12.54
C ASP A 30 -2.60 7.87 -12.23
N GLY A 31 -1.49 7.52 -12.86
CA GLY A 31 -0.20 8.19 -12.65
C GLY A 31 0.64 7.58 -11.53
N MET A 32 0.08 6.72 -10.68
CA MET A 32 0.83 6.01 -9.64
C MET A 32 1.11 4.55 -9.98
N ILE A 33 0.56 4.07 -11.08
CA ILE A 33 0.75 2.69 -11.53
C ILE A 33 1.12 2.68 -13.00
N GLU A 34 2.07 1.84 -13.37
CA GLU A 34 2.47 1.63 -14.75
C GLU A 34 2.74 0.14 -14.96
N SER A 35 2.06 -0.45 -15.95
CA SER A 35 2.18 -1.90 -16.24
C SER A 35 1.94 -2.78 -15.01
N GLY A 36 1.00 -2.37 -14.16
CA GLY A 36 0.66 -3.09 -12.92
C GLY A 36 1.64 -2.86 -11.77
N LEU A 37 2.62 -1.97 -11.92
CA LEU A 37 3.69 -1.76 -10.95
C LEU A 37 3.56 -0.38 -10.28
N ILE A 38 3.72 -0.36 -8.96
CA ILE A 38 3.69 0.84 -8.13
C ILE A 38 5.05 1.02 -7.48
N SER A 39 5.71 2.15 -7.73
CA SER A 39 7.05 2.42 -7.19
C SER A 39 7.00 2.81 -5.72
N ILE A 40 7.89 2.23 -4.92
CA ILE A 40 8.16 2.63 -3.55
C ILE A 40 9.53 3.30 -3.52
N ARG A 41 9.56 4.60 -3.24
CA ARG A 41 10.80 5.39 -3.28
C ARG A 41 11.31 5.79 -1.91
N GLN A 42 10.47 5.64 -0.89
CA GLN A 42 10.85 5.97 0.48
C GLN A 42 10.11 5.08 1.46
N PHE A 43 10.69 4.89 2.63
CA PHE A 43 10.08 4.19 3.76
C PHE A 43 9.97 5.13 4.96
N PRO A 44 8.97 4.98 5.83
CA PRO A 44 7.86 4.04 5.67
C PRO A 44 6.99 4.41 4.46
N PHE A 45 6.44 3.40 3.81
CA PHE A 45 5.48 3.57 2.72
C PHE A 45 4.08 3.26 3.25
N ARG A 46 3.25 4.27 3.33
CA ARG A 46 1.92 4.20 3.96
C ARG A 46 0.84 4.01 2.92
N VAL A 47 -0.05 3.07 3.19
CA VAL A 47 -1.15 2.73 2.27
C VAL A 47 -2.47 2.77 3.02
N GLY A 48 -3.46 3.39 2.42
CA GLY A 48 -4.80 3.45 2.96
C GLY A 48 -5.81 3.80 1.89
N ARG A 49 -7.06 3.98 2.30
CA ARG A 49 -8.17 4.23 1.40
C ARG A 49 -8.39 5.72 1.19
N GLU A 50 -8.66 6.09 -0.08
CA GLU A 50 -9.16 7.43 -0.39
C GLU A 50 -10.51 7.64 0.28
N SER A 51 -10.75 8.84 0.77
CA SER A 51 -12.02 9.17 1.42
C SER A 51 -13.17 9.03 0.41
N ARG A 52 -14.28 8.46 0.86
CA ARG A 52 -15.49 8.40 0.08
C ARG A 52 -16.04 9.80 -0.14
N GLY A 53 -16.56 10.01 -1.33
CA GLY A 53 -17.16 11.27 -1.68
C GLY A 53 -18.05 11.14 -2.90
N ALA A 54 -18.69 12.24 -3.26
CA ALA A 54 -19.55 12.33 -4.43
C ALA A 54 -19.27 13.64 -5.16
N ILE A 55 -19.56 13.66 -6.46
CA ILE A 55 -19.55 14.89 -7.24
C ILE A 55 -20.87 15.61 -7.02
N VAL A 56 -20.83 16.80 -6.46
CA VAL A 56 -21.98 17.66 -6.22
C VAL A 56 -21.71 19.00 -6.89
N ASP A 57 -22.56 19.39 -7.83
CA ASP A 57 -22.41 20.63 -8.60
C ASP A 57 -21.04 20.76 -9.29
N GLY A 58 -20.48 19.63 -9.78
CA GLY A 58 -19.21 19.60 -10.47
C GLY A 58 -17.99 19.56 -9.55
N GLU A 59 -18.18 19.60 -8.23
CA GLU A 59 -17.11 19.55 -7.26
C GLU A 59 -17.15 18.26 -6.43
N PHE A 60 -15.96 17.73 -6.11
CA PHE A 60 -15.85 16.57 -5.22
C PHE A 60 -16.12 17.01 -3.78
N GLN A 61 -17.08 16.34 -3.14
CA GLN A 61 -17.37 16.53 -1.73
C GLN A 61 -17.23 15.23 -0.96
N ARG A 62 -16.57 15.29 0.17
CA ARG A 62 -16.42 14.14 1.05
C ARG A 62 -17.73 13.84 1.77
N THR A 63 -18.18 12.59 1.69
CA THR A 63 -19.38 12.11 2.37
C THR A 63 -19.04 11.36 3.65
N GLU A 64 -17.77 11.05 3.86
CA GLU A 64 -17.29 10.26 4.99
C GLU A 64 -17.00 11.17 6.20
N ARG A 65 -17.38 10.70 7.39
CA ARG A 65 -17.08 11.45 8.62
C ARG A 65 -15.59 11.43 8.90
N PRO A 66 -15.00 12.55 9.37
CA PRO A 66 -13.62 12.55 9.83
C PRO A 66 -13.46 11.57 11.01
N ARG A 67 -12.53 10.64 10.88
CA ARG A 67 -12.18 9.70 11.96
C ARG A 67 -11.08 10.25 12.87
N PHE A 68 -10.24 11.10 12.32
CA PHE A 68 -9.03 11.60 12.98
C PHE A 68 -9.19 13.06 13.40
N GLY A 69 -10.39 13.45 13.84
CA GLY A 69 -10.70 14.84 14.09
C GLY A 69 -10.66 15.64 12.80
N ASN A 70 -9.92 16.75 12.76
CA ASN A 70 -9.75 17.56 11.55
C ASN A 70 -8.55 17.11 10.70
N ARG A 71 -7.87 16.02 11.07
CA ARG A 71 -6.70 15.52 10.38
C ARG A 71 -7.10 14.64 9.21
N LYS A 72 -6.46 14.86 8.06
CA LYS A 72 -6.54 13.94 6.94
C LYS A 72 -5.81 12.63 7.27
N PRO A 73 -6.29 11.49 6.74
CA PRO A 73 -5.47 10.27 6.74
C PRO A 73 -4.12 10.54 6.10
N ASP A 74 -3.08 9.97 6.66
CA ASP A 74 -1.71 10.15 6.19
C ASP A 74 -1.24 8.91 5.44
N ASN A 75 -1.28 8.98 4.12
CA ASN A 75 -0.86 7.89 3.23
C ASN A 75 0.02 8.42 2.11
N ASP A 76 0.91 7.56 1.63
CA ASP A 76 1.68 7.79 0.41
C ASP A 76 0.91 7.26 -0.80
N LEU A 77 0.12 6.21 -0.61
CA LEU A 77 -0.76 5.64 -1.64
C LEU A 77 -2.19 5.61 -1.10
N TYR A 78 -3.09 6.29 -1.78
CA TYR A 78 -4.52 6.29 -1.46
C TYR A 78 -5.26 5.41 -2.47
N LEU A 79 -5.75 4.27 -2.00
CA LEU A 79 -6.48 3.31 -2.84
C LEU A 79 -7.97 3.62 -2.87
N ILE A 80 -8.59 3.38 -4.01
CA ILE A 80 -10.03 3.55 -4.19
C ILE A 80 -10.71 2.19 -3.95
N ASP A 81 -11.50 2.10 -2.88
CA ASP A 81 -12.30 0.92 -2.58
C ASP A 81 -13.73 1.17 -3.06
N ALA A 82 -14.05 0.67 -4.24
CA ALA A 82 -15.33 0.88 -4.92
C ALA A 82 -16.39 -0.18 -4.54
N GLY A 83 -16.03 -1.16 -3.74
CA GLY A 83 -16.95 -2.23 -3.37
C GLY A 83 -18.05 -1.79 -2.42
N PRO A 84 -19.19 -2.54 -2.40
CA PRO A 84 -20.25 -2.28 -1.43
C PRO A 84 -19.78 -2.57 0.00
N LEU A 85 -18.88 -3.53 0.19
CA LEU A 85 -18.23 -3.82 1.46
C LEU A 85 -16.81 -3.26 1.41
N LEU A 86 -16.47 -2.43 2.37
CA LEU A 86 -15.14 -1.84 2.44
C LEU A 86 -14.14 -2.83 3.03
N HIS A 87 -13.06 -3.08 2.28
CA HIS A 87 -11.92 -3.87 2.73
C HIS A 87 -10.79 -3.01 3.26
N ILE A 88 -10.69 -1.78 2.79
CA ILE A 88 -9.53 -0.91 3.03
C ILE A 88 -9.91 0.18 4.03
N SER A 89 -9.15 0.27 5.12
CA SER A 89 -9.29 1.36 6.08
C SER A 89 -8.56 2.61 5.60
N ARG A 90 -8.98 3.77 6.09
CA ARG A 90 -8.40 5.06 5.68
C ARG A 90 -6.91 5.16 5.95
N GLU A 91 -6.43 4.56 7.05
CA GLU A 91 -5.01 4.29 7.28
C GLU A 91 -4.89 2.78 7.54
N HIS A 92 -4.36 2.02 6.57
CA HIS A 92 -4.48 0.57 6.61
C HIS A 92 -3.19 -0.13 7.03
N PHE A 93 -2.12 0.03 6.26
CA PHE A 93 -0.83 -0.56 6.60
C PHE A 93 0.32 0.34 6.14
N GLN A 94 1.52 0.01 6.60
CA GLN A 94 2.74 0.62 6.08
C GLN A 94 3.84 -0.42 5.96
N ILE A 95 4.77 -0.17 5.07
CA ILE A 95 5.96 -0.98 4.88
C ILE A 95 7.13 -0.18 5.43
N GLU A 96 7.91 -0.79 6.32
CA GLU A 96 9.07 -0.18 6.92
C GLU A 96 10.32 -0.90 6.47
N SER A 97 11.41 -0.16 6.30
CA SER A 97 12.74 -0.72 6.07
C SER A 97 13.47 -0.78 7.40
N THR A 98 14.01 -1.93 7.74
CA THR A 98 14.75 -2.15 8.98
C THR A 98 16.16 -2.66 8.68
N ALA A 99 17.02 -2.73 9.70
CA ALA A 99 18.36 -3.28 9.53
C ALA A 99 18.37 -4.74 9.09
N GLU A 100 17.28 -5.47 9.36
CA GLU A 100 17.14 -6.90 9.05
C GLU A 100 16.31 -7.17 7.80
N GLY A 101 15.79 -6.13 7.14
CA GLY A 101 14.95 -6.26 5.95
C GLY A 101 13.73 -5.38 6.02
N TYR A 102 12.58 -5.91 5.62
CA TYR A 102 11.33 -5.15 5.57
C TYR A 102 10.31 -5.69 6.56
N LEU A 103 9.44 -4.80 7.02
CA LEU A 103 8.39 -5.11 7.97
C LEU A 103 7.08 -4.53 7.44
N LEU A 104 6.03 -5.34 7.40
CA LEU A 104 4.69 -4.85 7.16
C LEU A 104 4.03 -4.59 8.50
N VAL A 105 3.48 -3.39 8.67
CA VAL A 105 2.82 -2.97 9.91
C VAL A 105 1.37 -2.60 9.58
N ASP A 106 0.43 -3.31 10.17
CA ASP A 106 -0.99 -2.94 10.10
C ASP A 106 -1.22 -1.75 11.03
N ARG A 107 -1.84 -0.71 10.51
CA ARG A 107 -2.00 0.58 11.21
C ARG A 107 -3.29 0.67 12.03
N GLY A 108 -3.83 -0.47 12.45
CA GLY A 108 -5.10 -0.53 13.17
C GLY A 108 -6.29 -0.64 12.24
N SER A 109 -6.15 -1.37 11.14
CA SER A 109 -7.23 -1.54 10.17
C SER A 109 -8.38 -2.36 10.75
N ALA A 110 -9.58 -2.12 10.22
CA ALA A 110 -10.77 -2.85 10.64
C ALA A 110 -10.75 -4.30 10.13
N CYS A 111 -10.37 -4.52 8.87
CA CYS A 111 -10.44 -5.83 8.22
C CYS A 111 -9.13 -6.61 8.27
N GLY A 112 -8.03 -5.99 8.66
CA GLY A 112 -6.72 -6.62 8.70
C GLY A 112 -5.98 -6.57 7.38
N THR A 113 -4.76 -7.09 7.42
CA THR A 113 -3.88 -7.26 6.26
C THR A 113 -3.41 -8.70 6.29
N THR A 114 -3.17 -9.32 5.13
CA THR A 114 -2.56 -10.64 5.08
C THR A 114 -1.19 -10.56 4.41
N VAL A 115 -0.25 -11.35 4.91
CA VAL A 115 1.06 -11.56 4.27
C VAL A 115 1.18 -13.05 4.00
N CYS A 116 1.22 -13.44 2.73
CA CYS A 116 1.21 -14.84 2.29
C CYS A 116 0.07 -15.65 2.93
N GLY A 117 -1.11 -15.03 3.03
CA GLY A 117 -2.31 -15.64 3.59
C GLY A 117 -2.39 -15.62 5.12
N ILE A 118 -1.35 -15.14 5.81
CA ILE A 118 -1.35 -15.06 7.28
C ILE A 118 -1.84 -13.69 7.71
N ARG A 119 -2.85 -13.66 8.56
CA ARG A 119 -3.47 -12.41 9.02
C ARG A 119 -2.54 -11.62 9.94
N VAL A 120 -2.45 -10.32 9.66
CA VAL A 120 -1.73 -9.33 10.48
C VAL A 120 -2.72 -8.24 10.86
N GLY A 121 -2.94 -8.07 12.14
CA GLY A 121 -3.87 -7.05 12.62
C GLY A 121 -5.35 -7.36 12.32
N GLY A 122 -6.14 -6.32 12.26
CA GLY A 122 -7.59 -6.37 12.11
C GLY A 122 -8.31 -6.05 13.42
N SER A 123 -9.61 -5.76 13.33
CA SER A 123 -10.43 -5.34 14.48
C SER A 123 -9.82 -4.13 15.23
N ASP A 124 -9.21 -3.24 14.47
CA ASP A 124 -8.56 -2.00 14.95
C ASP A 124 -7.39 -2.23 15.92
N THR A 125 -6.81 -3.44 15.96
CA THR A 125 -5.73 -3.76 16.92
C THR A 125 -4.32 -3.54 16.38
N GLY A 126 -4.15 -3.54 15.05
CA GLY A 126 -2.82 -3.47 14.45
C GLY A 126 -2.05 -4.78 14.59
N GLY A 127 -0.80 -4.75 14.16
CA GLY A 127 0.11 -5.89 14.19
C GLY A 127 1.23 -5.69 13.19
N SER A 128 2.21 -6.59 13.19
CA SER A 128 3.31 -6.53 12.25
C SER A 128 3.82 -7.92 11.87
N ALA A 129 4.45 -8.01 10.70
CA ALA A 129 5.06 -9.24 10.22
C ALA A 129 6.24 -8.93 9.31
N PRO A 130 7.27 -9.77 9.28
CA PRO A 130 8.34 -9.62 8.29
C PRO A 130 7.78 -9.69 6.88
N LEU A 131 8.33 -8.87 5.99
CA LEU A 131 7.95 -8.83 4.58
C LEU A 131 9.19 -9.10 3.72
N ARG A 132 9.11 -10.10 2.85
CA ARG A 132 10.21 -10.53 2.02
C ARG A 132 9.87 -10.35 0.54
N ASP A 133 10.91 -10.30 -0.29
CA ASP A 133 10.76 -10.28 -1.73
C ASP A 133 9.86 -11.43 -2.21
N GLY A 134 8.88 -11.10 -3.02
CA GLY A 134 7.92 -12.07 -3.55
C GLY A 134 6.71 -12.35 -2.66
N ASP A 135 6.66 -11.80 -1.46
CA ASP A 135 5.52 -12.00 -0.57
C ASP A 135 4.27 -11.32 -1.12
N THR A 136 3.13 -11.97 -0.94
CA THR A 136 1.82 -11.43 -1.32
C THR A 136 1.19 -10.69 -0.14
N ILE A 137 0.58 -9.56 -0.45
CA ILE A 137 -0.13 -8.72 0.53
C ILE A 137 -1.59 -8.67 0.12
N GLY A 138 -2.49 -9.05 1.03
CA GLY A 138 -3.93 -8.86 0.88
C GLY A 138 -4.40 -7.73 1.79
N ILE A 139 -5.13 -6.78 1.24
CA ILE A 139 -5.64 -5.64 2.01
C ILE A 139 -7.08 -5.89 2.38
N GLY A 140 -7.31 -6.33 3.61
CA GLY A 140 -8.62 -6.73 4.11
C GLY A 140 -8.63 -8.18 4.56
N THR A 141 -9.81 -8.79 4.52
CA THR A 141 -9.99 -10.20 4.90
C THR A 141 -9.35 -11.16 3.89
N GLU A 142 -9.32 -12.45 4.20
CA GLU A 142 -8.75 -13.47 3.31
C GLU A 142 -9.36 -13.50 1.91
N SER A 143 -10.62 -13.08 1.77
CA SER A 143 -11.33 -13.05 0.49
C SER A 143 -11.16 -11.71 -0.25
N THR A 144 -10.33 -10.80 0.23
CA THR A 144 -10.17 -9.50 -0.40
C THR A 144 -9.74 -9.59 -1.85
N PRO A 145 -10.32 -8.77 -2.75
CA PRO A 145 -9.83 -8.66 -4.12
C PRO A 145 -8.58 -7.78 -4.26
N TYR A 146 -8.21 -7.03 -3.21
CA TYR A 146 -7.08 -6.11 -3.26
C TYR A 146 -5.79 -6.82 -2.86
N ARG A 147 -5.13 -7.41 -3.86
CA ARG A 147 -3.93 -8.22 -3.68
C ARG A 147 -2.76 -7.68 -4.46
N PHE A 148 -1.61 -7.65 -3.79
CA PHE A 148 -0.35 -7.13 -4.35
C PHE A 148 0.78 -8.10 -4.04
N THR A 149 1.85 -8.04 -4.85
CA THR A 149 3.11 -8.73 -4.55
C THR A 149 4.17 -7.68 -4.25
N PHE A 150 4.91 -7.88 -3.18
CA PHE A 150 6.05 -7.03 -2.82
C PHE A 150 7.30 -7.52 -3.54
N ILE A 151 7.96 -6.61 -4.25
CA ILE A 151 9.19 -6.92 -5.01
C ILE A 151 10.29 -5.99 -4.51
N SER A 152 11.38 -6.59 -4.06
CA SER A 152 12.55 -5.86 -3.55
C SER A 152 13.83 -6.40 -4.20
N GLY A 153 14.99 -5.90 -3.78
CA GLY A 153 16.25 -6.37 -4.32
C GLY A 153 16.52 -5.93 -5.76
N LEU A 154 15.94 -4.78 -6.14
CA LEU A 154 16.04 -4.26 -7.51
C LEU A 154 17.45 -3.77 -7.85
N ILE A 155 18.23 -3.42 -6.84
CA ILE A 155 19.61 -3.04 -6.99
C ILE A 155 20.43 -4.19 -6.41
N SER A 156 21.17 -4.90 -7.26
CA SER A 156 22.04 -5.94 -6.74
C SER A 156 23.19 -5.30 -5.97
N ASP A 157 23.38 -5.76 -4.73
CA ASP A 157 24.57 -5.48 -3.97
C ASP A 157 25.75 -6.10 -4.73
N SER A 158 26.53 -5.29 -5.44
CA SER A 158 27.74 -5.78 -6.06
C SER A 158 28.82 -5.87 -5.01
N ARG A 159 28.89 -7.01 -4.35
CA ARG A 159 30.00 -7.32 -3.44
C ARG A 159 31.04 -8.14 -4.15
#